data_21cd7f3defca26f7b92e6e7bc1b3e259
#
_entry.id   21cd7f3defca26f7b92e6e7bc1b3e259
#
_cell.length_a   1.000
_cell.length_b   1.000
_cell.length_c   1.000
_cell.angle_alpha   90.00
_cell.angle_beta   90.00
_cell.angle_gamma   90.00
#
_symmetry.space_group_name_H-M   'P 1'
#
loop_
_entity.id
_entity.type
_entity.pdbx_description
1 polymer ?
#
loop_
_entity_poly.entity_id
_entity_poly.type
_entity_poly.pdbx_seq_one_letter_code
_entity_poly.pdbx_strand_id
1 'polypeptide(L)'
;MSITVLLPENLYSAPLRALLEPLLPPGSVIRRPEDGMENLENRRLLFAVALDPSGCSLAYYGMLQALRGCDTLLRGSVAGVIVTGVGEFYTKDVARDMVFAANQAGCAFLGRPLVEATGSLRNFRTQAQIGGVDEKTAFRLAVEELVDRLTAWRPLPPVRRVLALHASQRSASNTLALWELVKAALPPEVSVEEVGLRNGAVPDCNGCSYTACLHFGEQGSCFYGGPMVEEVYPAVRRCDALVMLCANYNDALSANLTACVNRLTALF
;
A
#
# COMPACT_ATOMS: atom_id res chain seq x y z
N MET A 1 -13.07 -17.18 5.94
CA MET A 1 -11.92 -17.08 6.87
C MET A 1 -12.08 -15.82 7.68
N SER A 2 -11.83 -15.88 8.99
CA SER A 2 -12.05 -14.76 9.91
C SER A 2 -10.98 -13.68 9.81
N ILE A 3 -11.35 -12.44 10.17
CA ILE A 3 -10.50 -11.25 10.23
C ILE A 3 -10.43 -10.76 11.68
N THR A 4 -9.25 -10.37 12.12
CA THR A 4 -9.09 -9.61 13.37
C THR A 4 -8.97 -8.13 13.03
N VAL A 5 -9.96 -7.35 13.42
CA VAL A 5 -9.94 -5.89 13.28
C VAL A 5 -9.26 -5.29 14.51
N LEU A 6 -8.28 -4.43 14.30
CA LEU A 6 -7.64 -3.63 15.33
C LEU A 6 -8.18 -2.21 15.22
N LEU A 7 -9.08 -1.84 16.12
CA LEU A 7 -9.77 -0.56 16.15
C LEU A 7 -9.46 0.17 17.47
N PRO A 8 -8.48 1.08 17.49
CA PRO A 8 -8.23 1.97 18.61
C PRO A 8 -9.49 2.77 18.95
N GLU A 9 -9.94 2.71 20.20
CA GLU A 9 -11.22 3.32 20.59
C GLU A 9 -11.06 4.78 20.96
N ASN A 10 -11.93 5.62 20.38
CA ASN A 10 -12.07 7.04 20.70
C ASN A 10 -13.51 7.48 20.40
N LEU A 11 -13.82 8.76 20.62
CA LEU A 11 -15.18 9.32 20.41
C LEU A 11 -15.68 9.22 18.95
N TYR A 12 -14.78 8.98 17.99
CA TYR A 12 -15.10 8.96 16.55
C TYR A 12 -15.06 7.54 15.95
N SER A 13 -14.74 6.51 16.74
CA SER A 13 -14.61 5.13 16.25
C SER A 13 -15.96 4.41 16.07
N ALA A 14 -17.02 4.85 16.76
CA ALA A 14 -18.31 4.17 16.71
C ALA A 14 -18.93 4.08 15.29
N PRO A 15 -18.94 5.13 14.44
CA PRO A 15 -19.42 5.01 13.06
C PRO A 15 -18.63 4.03 12.22
N LEU A 16 -17.29 3.97 12.39
CA LEU A 16 -16.43 3.04 11.69
C LEU A 16 -16.70 1.60 12.14
N ARG A 17 -16.88 1.37 13.44
CA ARG A 17 -17.28 0.07 13.99
C ARG A 17 -18.62 -0.39 13.39
N ALA A 18 -19.63 0.47 13.40
CA ALA A 18 -20.97 0.17 12.86
C ALA A 18 -20.95 -0.13 11.35
N LEU A 19 -20.04 0.50 10.60
CA LEU A 19 -19.81 0.20 9.19
C LEU A 19 -19.20 -1.19 9.00
N LEU A 20 -18.23 -1.56 9.84
CA LEU A 20 -17.45 -2.79 9.69
C LEU A 20 -18.23 -4.05 10.13
N GLU A 21 -18.96 -3.98 11.26
CA GLU A 21 -19.60 -5.14 11.85
C GLU A 21 -20.44 -5.98 10.85
N PRO A 22 -21.30 -5.41 9.99
CA PRO A 22 -22.09 -6.18 9.04
C PRO A 22 -21.28 -6.69 7.84
N LEU A 23 -20.09 -6.16 7.58
CA LEU A 23 -19.24 -6.54 6.43
C LEU A 23 -18.25 -7.65 6.76
N LEU A 24 -18.00 -7.89 8.05
CA LEU A 24 -17.01 -8.87 8.47
C LEU A 24 -17.51 -10.31 8.30
N PRO A 25 -16.67 -11.24 7.82
CA PRO A 25 -17.02 -12.65 7.72
C PRO A 25 -17.25 -13.28 9.10
N PRO A 26 -18.06 -14.38 9.17
CA PRO A 26 -18.31 -15.09 10.43
C PRO A 26 -17.04 -15.49 11.17
N GLY A 27 -17.05 -15.34 12.49
CA GLY A 27 -15.92 -15.64 13.36
C GLY A 27 -14.85 -14.53 13.40
N SER A 28 -15.08 -13.39 12.75
CA SER A 28 -14.23 -12.21 12.90
C SER A 28 -14.45 -11.51 14.24
N VAL A 29 -13.43 -10.81 14.70
CA VAL A 29 -13.46 -10.09 15.98
C VAL A 29 -12.95 -8.66 15.80
N ILE A 30 -13.57 -7.71 16.49
CA ILE A 30 -13.07 -6.34 16.61
C ILE A 30 -12.44 -6.21 18.00
N ARG A 31 -11.13 -5.96 18.03
CA ARG A 31 -10.34 -5.81 19.25
C ARG A 31 -9.88 -4.36 19.40
N ARG A 32 -9.81 -3.91 20.63
CA ARG A 32 -9.13 -2.66 20.96
C ARG A 32 -7.65 -2.98 21.21
N PRO A 33 -6.71 -2.31 20.53
CA PRO A 33 -5.28 -2.50 20.75
C PRO A 33 -4.86 -2.23 22.22
N GLU A 34 -5.60 -1.36 22.92
CA GLU A 34 -5.40 -1.02 24.31
C GLU A 34 -5.62 -2.21 25.25
N ASP A 35 -6.43 -3.19 24.83
CA ASP A 35 -6.69 -4.43 25.60
C ASP A 35 -5.60 -5.50 25.38
N GLY A 36 -4.63 -5.24 24.51
CA GLY A 36 -3.49 -6.11 24.22
C GLY A 36 -3.32 -6.40 22.72
N MET A 37 -2.07 -6.60 22.33
CA MET A 37 -1.64 -6.86 20.96
C MET A 37 -1.08 -8.29 20.77
N GLU A 38 -1.39 -9.23 21.64
CA GLU A 38 -0.87 -10.59 21.60
C GLU A 38 -1.64 -11.46 20.58
N ASN A 39 -1.00 -12.56 20.14
CA ASN A 39 -1.58 -13.58 19.27
C ASN A 39 -2.06 -13.03 17.91
N LEU A 40 -1.30 -12.11 17.34
CA LEU A 40 -1.55 -11.51 16.03
C LEU A 40 -0.74 -12.13 14.89
N GLU A 41 0.07 -13.14 15.16
CA GLU A 41 0.85 -13.86 14.14
C GLU A 41 -0.06 -14.73 13.25
N ASN A 42 0.31 -14.84 11.98
CA ASN A 42 -0.40 -15.66 10.97
C ASN A 42 -1.90 -15.35 10.87
N ARG A 43 -2.28 -14.08 11.00
CA ARG A 43 -3.68 -13.61 10.96
C ARG A 43 -3.97 -12.78 9.72
N ARG A 44 -5.26 -12.66 9.41
CA ARG A 44 -5.78 -11.59 8.57
C ARG A 44 -6.17 -10.43 9.46
N LEU A 45 -5.51 -9.30 9.27
CA LEU A 45 -5.65 -8.12 10.11
C LEU A 45 -6.30 -6.99 9.32
N LEU A 46 -7.18 -6.25 9.95
CA LEU A 46 -7.70 -5.01 9.42
C LEU A 46 -7.43 -3.90 10.45
N PHE A 47 -6.49 -3.02 10.12
CA PHE A 47 -6.25 -1.84 10.92
C PHE A 47 -7.31 -0.80 10.59
N ALA A 48 -8.12 -0.42 11.57
CA ALA A 48 -9.19 0.54 11.40
C ALA A 48 -8.99 1.73 12.36
N VAL A 49 -8.75 2.92 11.84
CA VAL A 49 -8.42 4.11 12.65
C VAL A 49 -9.41 5.23 12.34
N ALA A 50 -10.01 5.79 13.38
CA ALA A 50 -10.83 6.99 13.29
C ALA A 50 -10.07 8.17 13.91
N LEU A 51 -9.94 9.27 13.14
CA LEU A 51 -9.26 10.48 13.56
C LEU A 51 -10.27 11.53 14.04
N ASP A 52 -9.89 12.29 15.04
CA ASP A 52 -10.63 13.46 15.52
C ASP A 52 -10.56 14.66 14.53
N PRO A 53 -11.22 15.79 14.81
CA PRO A 53 -11.16 16.98 13.95
C PRO A 53 -9.75 17.56 13.76
N SER A 54 -8.82 17.29 14.67
CA SER A 54 -7.41 17.71 14.53
C SER A 54 -6.57 16.76 13.68
N GLY A 55 -7.15 15.64 13.24
CA GLY A 55 -6.44 14.59 12.50
C GLY A 55 -5.61 13.66 13.38
N CYS A 56 -5.93 13.57 14.67
CA CYS A 56 -5.22 12.78 15.65
C CYS A 56 -6.07 11.62 16.23
N SER A 57 -5.38 10.66 16.83
CA SER A 57 -5.96 9.61 17.66
C SER A 57 -4.90 9.12 18.63
N LEU A 58 -5.05 9.44 19.93
CA LEU A 58 -4.08 9.03 20.94
C LEU A 58 -3.99 7.51 21.07
N ALA A 59 -5.13 6.82 21.00
CA ALA A 59 -5.16 5.36 21.03
C ALA A 59 -4.41 4.72 19.84
N TYR A 60 -4.43 5.34 18.65
CA TYR A 60 -3.61 4.94 17.51
C TYR A 60 -2.11 5.00 17.82
N TYR A 61 -1.64 6.05 18.51
CA TYR A 61 -0.23 6.16 18.86
C TYR A 61 0.23 5.07 19.82
N GLY A 62 -0.64 4.61 20.74
CA GLY A 62 -0.37 3.44 21.59
C GLY A 62 -0.17 2.16 20.75
N MET A 63 -1.03 1.92 19.77
CA MET A 63 -0.89 0.81 18.83
C MET A 63 0.41 0.92 18.02
N LEU A 64 0.72 2.10 17.51
CA LEU A 64 1.94 2.36 16.76
C LEU A 64 3.20 2.09 17.59
N GLN A 65 3.19 2.46 18.86
CA GLN A 65 4.28 2.16 19.82
C GLN A 65 4.48 0.66 19.99
N ALA A 66 3.41 -0.11 20.16
CA ALA A 66 3.48 -1.57 20.26
C ALA A 66 4.08 -2.21 19.00
N LEU A 67 3.66 -1.76 17.81
CA LEU A 67 4.18 -2.25 16.54
C LEU A 67 5.67 -1.96 16.36
N ARG A 68 6.12 -0.76 16.73
CA ARG A 68 7.53 -0.37 16.67
C ARG A 68 8.42 -1.02 17.73
N GLY A 69 7.80 -1.54 18.78
CA GLY A 69 8.51 -2.21 19.89
C GLY A 69 8.83 -3.69 19.67
N CYS A 70 8.26 -4.32 18.62
CA CYS A 70 8.44 -5.75 18.37
C CYS A 70 8.37 -6.09 16.88
N ASP A 71 9.50 -6.44 16.29
CA ASP A 71 9.67 -6.75 14.87
C ASP A 71 9.06 -8.10 14.42
N THR A 72 8.50 -8.87 15.34
CA THR A 72 7.87 -10.17 15.07
C THR A 72 6.40 -10.24 15.46
N LEU A 73 5.85 -9.17 16.01
CA LEU A 73 4.48 -9.12 16.57
C LEU A 73 3.41 -9.58 15.60
N LEU A 74 3.60 -9.32 14.30
CA LEU A 74 2.65 -9.61 13.23
C LEU A 74 3.20 -10.62 12.22
N ARG A 75 4.22 -11.38 12.58
CA ARG A 75 4.90 -12.30 11.67
C ARG A 75 3.92 -13.22 10.93
N GLY A 76 4.04 -13.27 9.60
CA GLY A 76 3.20 -14.12 8.74
C GLY A 76 1.76 -13.65 8.57
N SER A 77 1.41 -12.47 9.13
CA SER A 77 0.09 -11.88 8.95
C SER A 77 0.00 -11.07 7.66
N VAL A 78 -1.23 -10.90 7.16
CA VAL A 78 -1.55 -10.03 6.04
C VAL A 78 -2.59 -9.02 6.47
N ALA A 79 -2.49 -7.78 5.99
CA ALA A 79 -3.38 -6.72 6.44
C ALA A 79 -3.95 -5.84 5.31
N GLY A 80 -5.06 -5.18 5.66
CA GLY A 80 -5.60 -3.99 5.04
C GLY A 80 -5.68 -2.85 6.06
N VAL A 81 -5.89 -1.63 5.59
CA VAL A 81 -5.97 -0.43 6.43
C VAL A 81 -7.19 0.40 6.04
N ILE A 82 -7.94 0.84 7.03
CA ILE A 82 -9.02 1.83 6.87
C ILE A 82 -8.72 3.00 7.80
N VAL A 83 -8.72 4.21 7.26
CA VAL A 83 -8.59 5.43 8.06
C VAL A 83 -9.75 6.36 7.74
N THR A 84 -10.48 6.79 8.75
CA THR A 84 -11.53 7.80 8.61
C THR A 84 -11.16 9.06 9.38
N GLY A 85 -11.38 10.22 8.81
CA GLY A 85 -11.16 11.52 9.46
C GLY A 85 -12.45 12.33 9.56
N VAL A 86 -12.56 13.14 10.61
CA VAL A 86 -13.58 14.19 10.68
C VAL A 86 -13.19 15.38 9.80
N GLY A 87 -11.89 15.64 9.67
CA GLY A 87 -11.29 16.65 8.80
C GLY A 87 -10.86 16.11 7.44
N GLU A 88 -10.22 16.98 6.65
CA GLU A 88 -9.76 16.68 5.28
C GLU A 88 -8.32 16.21 5.22
N PHE A 89 -7.56 16.24 6.32
CA PHE A 89 -6.11 16.04 6.33
C PHE A 89 -5.70 14.87 7.23
N TYR A 90 -4.45 14.42 7.06
CA TYR A 90 -3.73 13.44 7.87
C TYR A 90 -4.17 11.97 7.75
N THR A 91 -5.30 11.67 7.12
CA THR A 91 -5.75 10.27 6.93
C THR A 91 -4.70 9.41 6.22
N LYS A 92 -4.09 9.97 5.17
CA LYS A 92 -3.06 9.27 4.39
C LYS A 92 -1.74 9.12 5.15
N ASP A 93 -1.35 10.12 5.92
CA ASP A 93 -0.11 10.09 6.71
C ASP A 93 -0.20 9.03 7.80
N VAL A 94 -1.32 8.99 8.54
CA VAL A 94 -1.61 7.95 9.53
C VAL A 94 -1.59 6.55 8.90
N ALA A 95 -2.20 6.40 7.73
CA ALA A 95 -2.18 5.12 7.01
C ALA A 95 -0.76 4.69 6.60
N ARG A 96 0.07 5.60 6.11
CA ARG A 96 1.47 5.32 5.73
C ARG A 96 2.30 4.90 6.94
N ASP A 97 2.19 5.62 8.04
CA ASP A 97 2.88 5.28 9.29
C ASP A 97 2.46 3.91 9.81
N MET A 98 1.17 3.60 9.74
CA MET A 98 0.63 2.30 10.12
C MET A 98 1.20 1.18 9.25
N VAL A 99 1.14 1.33 7.92
CA VAL A 99 1.68 0.35 7.00
C VAL A 99 3.16 0.11 7.24
N PHE A 100 3.93 1.18 7.43
CA PHE A 100 5.36 1.09 7.69
C PHE A 100 5.66 0.34 8.99
N ALA A 101 5.02 0.73 10.10
CA ALA A 101 5.26 0.11 11.40
C ALA A 101 4.80 -1.36 11.42
N ALA A 102 3.63 -1.67 10.86
CA ALA A 102 3.15 -3.04 10.79
C ALA A 102 4.01 -3.93 9.87
N ASN A 103 4.55 -3.38 8.78
CA ASN A 103 5.49 -4.10 7.91
C ASN A 103 6.79 -4.41 8.65
N GLN A 104 7.34 -3.46 9.41
CA GLN A 104 8.49 -3.72 10.29
C GLN A 104 8.20 -4.81 11.32
N ALA A 105 6.97 -4.88 11.84
CA ALA A 105 6.53 -5.93 12.76
C ALA A 105 6.22 -7.29 12.09
N GLY A 106 6.54 -7.45 10.79
CA GLY A 106 6.44 -8.72 10.05
C GLY A 106 5.11 -8.94 9.32
N CYS A 107 4.28 -7.89 9.14
CA CYS A 107 3.03 -7.97 8.41
C CYS A 107 3.22 -7.71 6.91
N ALA A 108 2.61 -8.53 6.06
CA ALA A 108 2.44 -8.23 4.64
C ALA A 108 1.15 -7.42 4.40
N PHE A 109 1.10 -6.71 3.28
CA PHE A 109 -0.11 -5.98 2.90
C PHE A 109 -0.63 -6.43 1.54
N LEU A 110 -1.96 -6.36 1.37
CA LEU A 110 -2.60 -6.56 0.08
C LEU A 110 -2.13 -5.50 -0.93
N GLY A 111 -2.21 -5.80 -2.22
CA GLY A 111 -2.21 -4.74 -3.24
C GLY A 111 -3.37 -3.77 -2.97
N ARG A 112 -3.16 -2.46 -3.08
CA ARG A 112 -4.14 -1.42 -2.69
C ARG A 112 -4.71 -1.64 -1.29
N PRO A 113 -3.88 -1.61 -0.24
CA PRO A 113 -4.29 -2.01 1.10
C PRO A 113 -5.11 -0.95 1.83
N LEU A 114 -5.15 0.28 1.33
CA LEU A 114 -5.70 1.44 2.00
C LEU A 114 -7.06 1.84 1.44
N VAL A 115 -8.04 1.97 2.35
CA VAL A 115 -9.27 2.73 2.14
C VAL A 115 -9.25 3.90 3.12
N GLU A 116 -9.16 5.13 2.59
CA GLU A 116 -9.21 6.34 3.41
C GLU A 116 -10.48 7.13 3.13
N ALA A 117 -11.06 7.71 4.17
CA ALA A 117 -12.23 8.59 4.07
C ALA A 117 -11.96 9.90 4.80
N THR A 118 -11.89 11.01 4.04
CA THR A 118 -11.86 12.35 4.61
C THR A 118 -13.26 12.77 5.05
N GLY A 119 -13.37 13.81 5.88
CA GLY A 119 -14.64 14.24 6.45
C GLY A 119 -15.72 14.56 5.40
N SER A 120 -15.35 15.13 4.26
CA SER A 120 -16.28 15.44 3.16
C SER A 120 -16.51 14.29 2.18
N LEU A 121 -15.73 13.20 2.25
CA LEU A 121 -15.69 12.10 1.28
C LEU A 121 -15.38 12.53 -0.16
N ARG A 122 -14.85 13.75 -0.38
CA ARG A 122 -14.50 14.23 -1.73
C ARG A 122 -13.48 13.34 -2.45
N ASN A 123 -12.66 12.65 -1.70
CA ASN A 123 -11.69 11.68 -2.23
C ASN A 123 -12.38 10.46 -2.89
N PHE A 124 -13.68 10.23 -2.67
CA PHE A 124 -14.49 9.21 -3.34
C PHE A 124 -15.29 9.74 -4.55
N ARG A 125 -15.19 11.03 -4.87
CA ARG A 125 -16.01 11.64 -5.94
C ARG A 125 -15.84 10.95 -7.30
N THR A 126 -14.62 10.57 -7.67
CA THR A 126 -14.34 9.90 -8.94
C THR A 126 -14.96 8.50 -8.96
N GLN A 127 -14.79 7.71 -7.90
CA GLN A 127 -15.37 6.37 -7.79
C GLN A 127 -16.90 6.43 -7.79
N ALA A 128 -17.46 7.41 -7.09
CA ALA A 128 -18.91 7.65 -7.04
C ALA A 128 -19.48 7.95 -8.44
N GLN A 129 -18.81 8.82 -9.19
CA GLN A 129 -19.21 9.15 -10.57
C GLN A 129 -19.14 7.94 -11.51
N ILE A 130 -18.06 7.14 -11.42
CA ILE A 130 -17.90 5.94 -12.25
C ILE A 130 -18.95 4.89 -11.89
N GLY A 131 -19.21 4.68 -10.59
CA GLY A 131 -20.17 3.69 -10.10
C GLY A 131 -21.64 4.14 -10.18
N GLY A 132 -21.93 5.40 -10.53
CA GLY A 132 -23.28 5.95 -10.54
C GLY A 132 -23.94 5.98 -9.16
N VAL A 133 -23.15 6.17 -8.10
CA VAL A 133 -23.59 6.18 -6.70
C VAL A 133 -23.14 7.46 -5.99
N ASP A 134 -23.59 7.68 -4.75
CA ASP A 134 -23.07 8.76 -3.92
C ASP A 134 -21.70 8.40 -3.28
N GLU A 135 -20.97 9.39 -2.76
CA GLU A 135 -19.64 9.22 -2.17
C GLU A 135 -19.66 8.30 -0.95
N LYS A 136 -20.72 8.32 -0.15
CA LYS A 136 -20.88 7.46 1.03
C LYS A 136 -21.04 6.00 0.63
N THR A 137 -21.82 5.75 -0.40
CA THR A 137 -21.96 4.40 -0.99
C THR A 137 -20.64 3.94 -1.62
N ALA A 138 -19.95 4.81 -2.35
CA ALA A 138 -18.64 4.49 -2.93
C ALA A 138 -17.60 4.12 -1.84
N PHE A 139 -17.57 4.87 -0.74
CA PHE A 139 -16.72 4.53 0.41
C PHE A 139 -17.10 3.17 1.01
N ARG A 140 -18.38 2.89 1.26
CA ARG A 140 -18.84 1.60 1.78
C ARG A 140 -18.42 0.44 0.86
N LEU A 141 -18.60 0.58 -0.44
CA LEU A 141 -18.20 -0.43 -1.43
C LEU A 141 -16.68 -0.66 -1.44
N ALA A 142 -15.89 0.40 -1.28
CA ALA A 142 -14.42 0.27 -1.17
C ALA A 142 -13.99 -0.50 0.09
N VAL A 143 -14.69 -0.28 1.23
CA VAL A 143 -14.46 -1.04 2.46
C VAL A 143 -14.84 -2.51 2.26
N GLU A 144 -16.01 -2.78 1.67
CA GLU A 144 -16.50 -4.12 1.35
C GLU A 144 -15.50 -4.87 0.45
N GLU A 145 -15.05 -4.24 -0.64
CA GLU A 145 -14.02 -4.81 -1.53
C GLU A 145 -12.71 -5.14 -0.78
N LEU A 146 -12.26 -4.26 0.12
CA LEU A 146 -11.05 -4.52 0.91
C LEU A 146 -11.23 -5.74 1.84
N VAL A 147 -12.37 -5.84 2.52
CA VAL A 147 -12.72 -6.97 3.39
C VAL A 147 -12.79 -8.27 2.60
N ASP A 148 -13.42 -8.25 1.42
CA ASP A 148 -13.53 -9.42 0.54
C ASP A 148 -12.16 -9.89 0.06
N ARG A 149 -11.31 -8.98 -0.41
CA ARG A 149 -9.93 -9.29 -0.83
C ARG A 149 -9.09 -9.85 0.31
N LEU A 150 -9.22 -9.28 1.51
CA LEU A 150 -8.53 -9.78 2.70
C LEU A 150 -9.04 -11.18 3.11
N THR A 151 -10.34 -11.41 3.03
CA THR A 151 -10.95 -12.71 3.29
C THR A 151 -10.52 -13.78 2.28
N ALA A 152 -10.45 -13.40 1.01
CA ALA A 152 -10.07 -14.27 -0.10
C ALA A 152 -8.57 -14.50 -0.23
N TRP A 153 -7.74 -13.69 0.46
CA TRP A 153 -6.28 -13.74 0.33
C TRP A 153 -5.71 -15.15 0.53
N ARG A 154 -4.70 -15.46 -0.25
CA ARG A 154 -3.91 -16.70 -0.15
C ARG A 154 -2.44 -16.33 -0.12
N PRO A 155 -1.59 -17.13 0.54
CA PRO A 155 -0.14 -16.95 0.48
C PRO A 155 0.32 -16.90 -0.99
N LEU A 156 1.18 -15.92 -1.29
CA LEU A 156 1.77 -15.80 -2.61
C LEU A 156 2.70 -17.01 -2.87
N PRO A 157 2.83 -17.45 -4.12
CA PRO A 157 3.83 -18.45 -4.48
C PRO A 157 5.24 -17.94 -4.16
N PRO A 158 6.22 -18.82 -4.01
CA PRO A 158 7.60 -18.42 -3.83
C PRO A 158 8.07 -17.50 -4.97
N VAL A 159 8.80 -16.45 -4.62
CA VAL A 159 9.40 -15.52 -5.59
C VAL A 159 10.42 -16.26 -6.44
N ARG A 160 10.30 -16.17 -7.76
CA ARG A 160 11.21 -16.75 -8.76
C ARG A 160 11.86 -15.69 -9.62
N ARG A 161 11.19 -14.56 -9.82
CA ARG A 161 11.65 -13.48 -10.70
C ARG A 161 11.59 -12.16 -9.95
N VAL A 162 12.75 -11.59 -9.74
CA VAL A 162 12.90 -10.27 -9.09
C VAL A 162 13.22 -9.25 -10.17
N LEU A 163 12.49 -8.14 -10.17
CA LEU A 163 12.83 -6.95 -10.94
C LEU A 163 13.47 -5.92 -10.00
N ALA A 164 14.67 -5.49 -10.30
CA ALA A 164 15.34 -4.39 -9.61
C ALA A 164 15.32 -3.13 -10.47
N LEU A 165 14.69 -2.06 -9.98
CA LEU A 165 14.68 -0.74 -10.62
C LEU A 165 15.64 0.19 -9.88
N HIS A 166 16.51 0.88 -10.61
CA HIS A 166 17.44 1.85 -10.03
C HIS A 166 17.63 3.08 -10.93
N ALA A 167 17.91 4.21 -10.31
CA ALA A 167 18.25 5.44 -11.03
C ALA A 167 19.76 5.79 -10.94
N SER A 168 20.57 4.88 -10.39
CA SER A 168 22.01 5.10 -10.25
C SER A 168 22.71 4.93 -11.58
N GLN A 169 23.56 5.88 -11.89
CA GLN A 169 24.42 5.88 -13.12
C GLN A 169 25.90 5.88 -12.79
N ARG A 170 26.25 5.80 -11.51
CA ARG A 170 27.64 5.86 -11.06
C ARG A 170 28.18 4.45 -10.89
N SER A 171 29.36 4.19 -11.45
CA SER A 171 30.11 2.94 -11.22
C SER A 171 30.48 2.73 -9.74
N ALA A 172 30.54 3.79 -8.94
CA ALA A 172 30.79 3.76 -7.50
C ALA A 172 29.52 4.11 -6.70
N SER A 173 28.44 3.36 -6.88
CA SER A 173 27.19 3.51 -6.12
C SER A 173 27.17 2.54 -4.93
N ASN A 174 27.16 3.07 -3.71
CA ASN A 174 27.00 2.26 -2.50
C ASN A 174 25.66 1.49 -2.48
N THR A 175 24.62 2.07 -3.05
CA THR A 175 23.30 1.41 -3.16
C THR A 175 23.37 0.19 -4.07
N LEU A 176 24.07 0.28 -5.22
CA LEU A 176 24.27 -0.86 -6.10
C LEU A 176 25.24 -1.87 -5.50
N ALA A 177 26.30 -1.44 -4.82
CA ALA A 177 27.21 -2.34 -4.12
C ALA A 177 26.47 -3.16 -3.04
N LEU A 178 25.58 -2.53 -2.28
CA LEU A 178 24.72 -3.24 -1.33
C LEU A 178 23.78 -4.22 -2.05
N TRP A 179 23.24 -3.84 -3.18
CA TRP A 179 22.39 -4.72 -3.98
C TRP A 179 23.12 -5.96 -4.48
N GLU A 180 24.38 -5.83 -4.91
CA GLU A 180 25.19 -7.00 -5.31
C GLU A 180 25.35 -8.01 -4.16
N LEU A 181 25.52 -7.54 -2.92
CA LEU A 181 25.57 -8.42 -1.75
C LEU A 181 24.24 -9.14 -1.50
N VAL A 182 23.12 -8.40 -1.61
CA VAL A 182 21.78 -8.99 -1.50
C VAL A 182 21.55 -10.02 -2.60
N LYS A 183 21.88 -9.68 -3.84
CA LYS A 183 21.72 -10.55 -5.01
C LYS A 183 22.52 -11.85 -4.86
N ALA A 184 23.74 -11.77 -4.33
CA ALA A 184 24.57 -12.94 -4.07
C ALA A 184 24.00 -13.86 -2.96
N ALA A 185 23.15 -13.35 -2.09
CA ALA A 185 22.49 -14.13 -1.03
C ALA A 185 21.12 -14.70 -1.44
N LEU A 186 20.63 -14.39 -2.64
CA LEU A 186 19.36 -14.94 -3.12
C LEU A 186 19.49 -16.44 -3.42
N PRO A 187 18.41 -17.22 -3.24
CA PRO A 187 18.39 -18.62 -3.66
C PRO A 187 18.71 -18.79 -5.15
N PRO A 188 19.41 -19.85 -5.56
CA PRO A 188 19.88 -20.01 -6.94
C PRO A 188 18.76 -20.15 -7.97
N GLU A 189 17.55 -20.47 -7.53
CA GLU A 189 16.35 -20.55 -8.37
C GLU A 189 15.70 -19.18 -8.64
N VAL A 190 16.17 -18.11 -8.01
CA VAL A 190 15.65 -16.75 -8.20
C VAL A 190 16.44 -16.05 -9.31
N SER A 191 15.76 -15.69 -10.37
CA SER A 191 16.32 -14.86 -11.45
C SER A 191 16.12 -13.37 -11.15
N VAL A 192 17.09 -12.56 -11.52
CA VAL A 192 17.05 -11.10 -11.33
C VAL A 192 17.14 -10.41 -12.69
N GLU A 193 16.17 -9.55 -12.97
CA GLU A 193 16.19 -8.60 -14.08
C GLU A 193 16.47 -7.20 -13.50
N GLU A 194 17.39 -6.45 -14.10
CA GLU A 194 17.72 -5.09 -13.64
C GLU A 194 17.39 -4.08 -14.73
N VAL A 195 16.67 -3.00 -14.37
CA VAL A 195 16.33 -1.91 -15.28
C VAL A 195 16.82 -0.58 -14.69
N GLY A 196 17.73 0.05 -15.43
CA GLY A 196 18.30 1.36 -15.09
C GLY A 196 17.46 2.51 -15.62
N LEU A 197 16.87 3.29 -14.74
CA LEU A 197 16.08 4.49 -15.05
C LEU A 197 17.02 5.67 -15.29
N ARG A 198 17.45 5.86 -16.53
CA ARG A 198 18.42 6.91 -16.90
C ARG A 198 17.85 8.30 -16.68
N ASN A 199 18.72 9.27 -16.37
CA ASN A 199 18.33 10.66 -16.25
C ASN A 199 17.70 11.20 -17.53
N GLY A 200 16.51 11.80 -17.43
CA GLY A 200 15.78 12.36 -18.55
C GLY A 200 15.08 11.33 -19.46
N ALA A 201 15.32 10.04 -19.28
CA ALA A 201 14.66 9.00 -20.09
C ALA A 201 13.25 8.66 -19.62
N VAL A 202 12.93 8.97 -18.36
CA VAL A 202 11.60 8.76 -17.77
C VAL A 202 10.96 10.11 -17.46
N PRO A 203 10.23 10.74 -18.39
CA PRO A 203 9.45 11.93 -18.08
C PRO A 203 8.35 11.59 -17.08
N ASP A 204 8.01 12.55 -16.21
CA ASP A 204 6.97 12.35 -15.20
C ASP A 204 5.58 12.19 -15.82
N CYS A 205 4.62 11.78 -15.01
CA CYS A 205 3.22 11.67 -15.40
C CYS A 205 2.63 13.08 -15.63
N ASN A 206 2.04 13.31 -16.80
CA ASN A 206 1.44 14.59 -17.17
C ASN A 206 -0.02 14.75 -16.70
N GLY A 207 -0.56 13.79 -15.94
CA GLY A 207 -1.92 13.88 -15.40
C GLY A 207 -3.01 13.83 -16.48
N CYS A 208 -3.03 12.81 -17.31
CA CYS A 208 -4.11 12.58 -18.27
C CYS A 208 -5.47 12.47 -17.55
N SER A 209 -6.57 12.71 -18.30
CA SER A 209 -7.89 12.38 -17.78
C SER A 209 -7.95 10.89 -17.40
N TYR A 210 -8.76 10.56 -16.39
CA TYR A 210 -8.92 9.17 -15.94
C TYR A 210 -9.25 8.21 -17.09
N THR A 211 -10.21 8.62 -17.97
CA THR A 211 -10.64 7.82 -19.12
C THR A 211 -9.50 7.58 -20.12
N ALA A 212 -8.67 8.59 -20.40
CA ALA A 212 -7.52 8.43 -21.27
C ALA A 212 -6.44 7.52 -20.62
N CYS A 213 -6.16 7.70 -19.34
CA CYS A 213 -5.22 6.85 -18.62
C CYS A 213 -5.68 5.38 -18.60
N LEU A 214 -6.96 5.14 -18.31
CA LEU A 214 -7.55 3.79 -18.32
C LEU A 214 -7.46 3.14 -19.69
N HIS A 215 -7.82 3.86 -20.76
CA HIS A 215 -7.77 3.34 -22.14
C HIS A 215 -6.39 2.80 -22.53
N PHE A 216 -5.32 3.56 -22.23
CA PHE A 216 -3.96 3.08 -22.51
C PHE A 216 -3.50 2.01 -21.52
N GLY A 217 -3.88 2.13 -20.25
CA GLY A 217 -3.53 1.18 -19.18
C GLY A 217 -4.10 -0.22 -19.43
N GLU A 218 -5.34 -0.34 -19.90
CA GLU A 218 -5.96 -1.62 -20.30
C GLU A 218 -5.18 -2.32 -21.41
N GLN A 219 -4.51 -1.56 -22.28
CA GLN A 219 -3.63 -2.08 -23.32
C GLN A 219 -2.20 -2.31 -22.82
N GLY A 220 -1.93 -2.06 -21.53
CA GLY A 220 -0.59 -2.16 -20.94
C GLY A 220 0.37 -1.08 -21.40
N SER A 221 -0.15 0.07 -21.74
CA SER A 221 0.58 1.18 -22.35
C SER A 221 0.33 2.49 -21.60
N CYS A 222 1.01 3.53 -22.04
CA CYS A 222 0.81 4.91 -21.62
C CYS A 222 0.94 5.81 -22.86
N PHE A 223 0.09 6.80 -22.98
CA PHE A 223 0.10 7.75 -24.13
C PHE A 223 1.50 8.32 -24.44
N TYR A 224 2.31 8.53 -23.41
CA TYR A 224 3.65 9.12 -23.54
C TYR A 224 4.74 8.11 -23.93
N GLY A 225 4.43 6.82 -24.06
CA GLY A 225 5.38 5.81 -24.54
C GLY A 225 6.72 5.77 -23.79
N GLY A 226 7.79 5.50 -24.57
CA GLY A 226 9.18 5.50 -24.13
C GLY A 226 9.54 4.34 -23.20
N PRO A 227 10.67 4.42 -22.47
CA PRO A 227 11.20 3.31 -21.66
C PRO A 227 10.21 2.72 -20.67
N MET A 228 9.24 3.51 -20.20
CA MET A 228 8.18 2.97 -19.33
C MET A 228 7.36 1.89 -20.01
N VAL A 229 6.97 2.12 -21.28
CA VAL A 229 6.12 1.18 -22.03
C VAL A 229 6.98 0.06 -22.64
N GLU A 230 8.18 0.39 -23.08
CA GLU A 230 9.05 -0.52 -23.83
C GLU A 230 9.80 -1.49 -22.91
N GLU A 231 10.21 -1.05 -21.71
CA GLU A 231 11.05 -1.81 -20.81
C GLU A 231 10.37 -2.08 -19.45
N VAL A 232 9.92 -1.00 -18.75
CA VAL A 232 9.48 -1.11 -17.34
C VAL A 232 8.16 -1.88 -17.21
N TYR A 233 7.13 -1.53 -17.97
CA TYR A 233 5.83 -2.20 -17.85
C TYR A 233 5.89 -3.70 -18.16
N PRO A 234 6.56 -4.14 -19.24
CA PRO A 234 6.75 -5.57 -19.48
C PRO A 234 7.52 -6.26 -18.38
N ALA A 235 8.57 -5.63 -17.83
CA ALA A 235 9.35 -6.20 -16.74
C ALA A 235 8.53 -6.31 -15.43
N VAL A 236 7.77 -5.27 -15.06
CA VAL A 236 6.86 -5.29 -13.90
C VAL A 236 5.80 -6.39 -14.02
N ARG A 237 5.25 -6.58 -15.21
CA ARG A 237 4.25 -7.64 -15.45
C ARG A 237 4.80 -9.05 -15.37
N ARG A 238 6.10 -9.23 -15.62
CA ARG A 238 6.75 -10.54 -15.55
C ARG A 238 7.29 -10.89 -14.18
N CYS A 239 7.57 -9.90 -13.33
CA CYS A 239 8.21 -10.16 -12.05
C CYS A 239 7.22 -10.67 -10.99
N ASP A 240 7.75 -11.42 -10.04
CA ASP A 240 7.02 -11.86 -8.85
C ASP A 240 7.29 -10.93 -7.66
N ALA A 241 8.42 -10.20 -7.70
CA ALA A 241 8.81 -9.19 -6.72
C ALA A 241 9.51 -8.00 -7.39
N LEU A 242 9.21 -6.79 -6.90
CA LEU A 242 9.82 -5.54 -7.35
C LEU A 242 10.70 -4.97 -6.22
N VAL A 243 11.95 -4.70 -6.54
CA VAL A 243 12.92 -4.03 -5.66
C VAL A 243 13.24 -2.66 -6.24
N MET A 244 13.05 -1.61 -5.47
CA MET A 244 13.44 -0.25 -5.85
C MET A 244 14.71 0.15 -5.11
N LEU A 245 15.81 0.34 -5.85
CA LEU A 245 17.10 0.73 -5.31
C LEU A 245 17.22 2.26 -5.34
N CYS A 246 16.99 2.86 -4.18
CA CYS A 246 16.86 4.30 -4.04
C CYS A 246 18.03 4.88 -3.28
N ALA A 247 18.76 5.82 -3.89
CA ALA A 247 19.59 6.73 -3.12
C ALA A 247 18.69 7.77 -2.44
N ASN A 248 19.02 8.11 -1.21
CA ASN A 248 18.29 9.15 -0.47
C ASN A 248 18.83 10.54 -0.88
N TYR A 249 17.95 11.41 -1.35
CA TYR A 249 18.23 12.80 -1.65
C TYR A 249 17.30 13.70 -0.83
N ASN A 250 17.80 14.30 0.24
CA ASN A 250 16.98 15.14 1.14
C ASN A 250 15.70 14.44 1.62
N ASP A 251 15.85 13.22 2.12
CA ASP A 251 14.74 12.36 2.58
C ASP A 251 13.67 12.03 1.53
N ALA A 252 14.04 12.09 0.25
CA ALA A 252 13.17 11.78 -0.87
C ALA A 252 13.81 10.82 -1.88
N LEU A 253 12.97 10.22 -2.71
CA LEU A 253 13.39 9.43 -3.87
C LEU A 253 14.03 10.33 -4.93
N SER A 254 14.86 9.74 -5.78
CA SER A 254 15.34 10.45 -6.98
C SER A 254 14.17 10.77 -7.93
N ALA A 255 14.29 11.86 -8.67
CA ALA A 255 13.26 12.32 -9.63
C ALA A 255 12.85 11.19 -10.61
N ASN A 256 13.80 10.40 -11.10
CA ASN A 256 13.52 9.32 -12.05
C ASN A 256 12.70 8.20 -11.44
N LEU A 257 12.97 7.82 -10.19
CA LEU A 257 12.16 6.82 -9.48
C LEU A 257 10.78 7.36 -9.16
N THR A 258 10.68 8.63 -8.76
CA THR A 258 9.38 9.30 -8.55
C THR A 258 8.56 9.31 -9.84
N ALA A 259 9.16 9.72 -10.96
CA ALA A 259 8.51 9.70 -12.26
C ALA A 259 8.07 8.28 -12.69
N CYS A 260 8.92 7.28 -12.44
CA CYS A 260 8.58 5.88 -12.68
C CYS A 260 7.37 5.44 -11.85
N VAL A 261 7.37 5.69 -10.53
CA VAL A 261 6.25 5.36 -9.63
C VAL A 261 4.96 6.04 -10.08
N ASN A 262 5.01 7.34 -10.40
CA ASN A 262 3.84 8.08 -10.89
C ASN A 262 3.27 7.46 -12.17
N ARG A 263 4.11 7.02 -13.08
CA ARG A 263 3.68 6.40 -14.35
C ARG A 263 3.25 4.95 -14.22
N LEU A 264 3.65 4.23 -13.18
CA LEU A 264 3.12 2.89 -12.88
C LEU A 264 1.60 2.90 -12.65
N THR A 265 0.99 4.06 -12.36
CA THR A 265 -0.47 4.23 -12.25
C THR A 265 -1.23 3.68 -13.47
N ALA A 266 -0.62 3.64 -14.65
CA ALA A 266 -1.23 3.04 -15.84
C ALA A 266 -1.37 1.51 -15.78
N LEU A 267 -0.75 0.83 -14.80
CA LEU A 267 -0.84 -0.62 -14.62
C LEU A 267 -1.84 -1.06 -13.54
N PHE A 268 -2.50 -0.11 -12.85
CA PHE A 268 -3.36 -0.38 -11.70
C PHE A 268 -4.81 -0.01 -11.91
#